data_3db9d2088d212a8219b1fee0c1d5a457
#
_entry.id   3db9d2088d212a8219b1fee0c1d5a457
#
_cell.length_a   1.000
_cell.length_b   1.000
_cell.length_c   1.000
_cell.angle_alpha   90.00
_cell.angle_beta   90.00
_cell.angle_gamma   90.00
#
_symmetry.space_group_name_H-M   'P 1'
#
loop_
_entity.id
_entity.type
_entity.pdbx_description
1 polymer ?
#
loop_
_entity_poly.entity_id
_entity_poly.type
_entity_poly.pdbx_seq_one_letter_code
_entity_poly.pdbx_strand_id
1 'polypeptide(L)'
;MPALKHEVHLRLRAIELIAHWEGRLITTQLMEWFGITRQQASSDINRYNTEFNVQSLVHNAAVKGYVPVTGFCPVLTSGHVNEYLSMLASQGGQPMAQVLEAHPGVATVQLPDRAVRPEVVRELVKACRTGSSLKTLYASMSSPIPHE
;
A
#
# COMPACT_ATOMS: atom_id res chain seq x y z
N MET A 1 26.05 -0.28 -0.87
CA MET A 1 24.92 -1.22 -0.98
C MET A 1 24.90 -1.81 -2.37
N PRO A 2 24.80 -3.13 -2.55
CA PRO A 2 24.62 -3.69 -3.89
C PRO A 2 23.33 -3.13 -4.47
N ALA A 3 23.37 -2.70 -5.75
CA ALA A 3 22.18 -2.22 -6.44
C ALA A 3 21.10 -3.31 -6.38
N LEU A 4 19.98 -3.00 -5.75
CA LEU A 4 18.80 -3.87 -5.76
C LEU A 4 18.38 -4.08 -7.21
N LYS A 5 18.11 -5.32 -7.59
CA LYS A 5 17.44 -5.59 -8.86
C LYS A 5 16.13 -4.81 -8.85
N HIS A 6 15.83 -4.14 -9.94
CA HIS A 6 14.64 -3.29 -10.10
C HIS A 6 13.34 -3.95 -9.60
N GLU A 7 13.09 -5.21 -9.99
CA GLU A 7 11.94 -6.00 -9.56
C GLU A 7 11.83 -6.18 -8.04
N VAL A 8 12.97 -6.34 -7.35
CA VAL A 8 12.98 -6.46 -5.89
C VAL A 8 12.55 -5.14 -5.25
N HIS A 9 13.05 -4.02 -5.78
CA HIS A 9 12.68 -2.70 -5.30
C HIS A 9 11.18 -2.43 -5.45
N LEU A 10 10.59 -2.83 -6.57
CA LEU A 10 9.14 -2.72 -6.80
C LEU A 10 8.34 -3.52 -5.78
N ARG A 11 8.76 -4.75 -5.49
CA ARG A 11 8.07 -5.58 -4.47
C ARG A 11 8.18 -4.99 -3.07
N LEU A 12 9.33 -4.44 -2.70
CA LEU A 12 9.53 -3.78 -1.40
C LEU A 12 8.66 -2.51 -1.28
N ARG A 13 8.54 -1.71 -2.34
CA ARG A 13 7.62 -0.57 -2.36
C ARG A 13 6.16 -1.01 -2.23
N ALA A 14 5.76 -2.09 -2.90
CA ALA A 14 4.41 -2.64 -2.77
C ALA A 14 4.13 -3.13 -1.34
N ILE A 15 5.08 -3.80 -0.68
CA ILE A 15 4.98 -4.20 0.73
C ILE A 15 4.68 -2.98 1.60
N GLU A 16 5.41 -1.89 1.40
CA GLU A 16 5.23 -0.66 2.16
C GLU A 16 3.87 -0.01 1.92
N LEU A 17 3.46 0.13 0.64
CA LEU A 17 2.17 0.73 0.28
C LEU A 17 1.00 -0.06 0.85
N ILE A 18 1.02 -1.40 0.73
CA ILE A 18 -0.03 -2.26 1.28
C ILE A 18 -0.07 -2.13 2.82
N ALA A 19 1.08 -2.22 3.48
CA ALA A 19 1.13 -2.11 4.93
C ALA A 19 0.61 -0.75 5.41
N HIS A 20 1.01 0.33 4.76
CA HIS A 20 0.61 1.70 5.12
C HIS A 20 -0.88 1.94 4.90
N TRP A 21 -1.38 1.63 3.70
CA TRP A 21 -2.73 2.01 3.26
C TRP A 21 -3.81 0.98 3.55
N GLU A 22 -3.45 -0.32 3.67
CA GLU A 22 -4.40 -1.38 4.01
C GLU A 22 -4.30 -1.82 5.47
N GLY A 23 -3.18 -1.54 6.14
CA GLY A 23 -2.94 -1.93 7.53
C GLY A 23 -2.74 -3.43 7.74
N ARG A 24 -2.74 -4.21 6.67
CA ARG A 24 -2.53 -5.65 6.66
C ARG A 24 -1.92 -6.10 5.36
N LEU A 25 -0.84 -6.86 5.45
CA LEU A 25 -0.16 -7.48 4.33
C LEU A 25 -0.18 -9.00 4.46
N ILE A 26 -0.54 -9.71 3.40
CA ILE A 26 -0.48 -11.17 3.33
C ILE A 26 0.42 -11.62 2.18
N THR A 27 1.14 -12.72 2.36
CA THR A 27 2.04 -13.26 1.32
C THR A 27 1.31 -13.61 0.02
N THR A 28 0.08 -14.10 0.12
CA THR A 28 -0.77 -14.45 -1.04
C THR A 28 -0.97 -13.25 -1.98
N GLN A 29 -1.17 -12.06 -1.43
CA GLN A 29 -1.34 -10.84 -2.20
C GLN A 29 -0.09 -10.52 -3.04
N LEU A 30 1.11 -10.65 -2.46
CA LEU A 30 2.36 -10.46 -3.20
C LEU A 30 2.56 -11.56 -4.27
N MET A 31 2.17 -12.80 -3.95
CA MET A 31 2.24 -13.91 -4.92
C MET A 31 1.38 -13.63 -6.14
N GLU A 32 0.13 -13.21 -5.94
CA GLU A 32 -0.81 -12.90 -7.00
C GLU A 32 -0.37 -11.71 -7.86
N TRP A 33 0.15 -10.66 -7.21
CA TRP A 33 0.52 -9.42 -7.91
C TRP A 33 1.82 -9.52 -8.70
N PHE A 34 2.78 -10.29 -8.19
CA PHE A 34 4.12 -10.37 -8.79
C PHE A 34 4.45 -11.74 -9.41
N GLY A 35 3.54 -12.71 -9.33
CA GLY A 35 3.79 -14.06 -9.85
C GLY A 35 4.95 -14.78 -9.13
N ILE A 36 5.19 -14.48 -7.86
CA ILE A 36 6.30 -15.03 -7.07
C ILE A 36 5.86 -16.15 -6.15
N THR A 37 6.82 -16.94 -5.68
CA THR A 37 6.55 -18.00 -4.72
C THR A 37 6.29 -17.42 -3.32
N ARG A 38 5.62 -18.20 -2.46
CA ARG A 38 5.40 -17.85 -1.06
C ARG A 38 6.70 -17.63 -0.30
N GLN A 39 7.71 -18.44 -0.60
CA GLN A 39 9.04 -18.31 -0.01
C GLN A 39 9.68 -16.97 -0.38
N GLN A 40 9.58 -16.57 -1.65
CA GLN A 40 10.07 -15.28 -2.11
C GLN A 40 9.32 -14.12 -1.45
N ALA A 41 7.99 -14.19 -1.38
CA ALA A 41 7.19 -13.17 -0.70
C ALA A 41 7.58 -13.01 0.77
N SER A 42 7.77 -14.13 1.49
CA SER A 42 8.21 -14.11 2.88
C SER A 42 9.62 -13.55 3.04
N SER A 43 10.53 -13.88 2.11
CA SER A 43 11.89 -13.36 2.08
C SER A 43 11.91 -11.84 1.86
N ASP A 44 11.09 -11.34 0.94
CA ASP A 44 10.99 -9.90 0.65
C ASP A 44 10.41 -9.12 1.85
N ILE A 45 9.40 -9.67 2.54
CA ILE A 45 8.86 -9.07 3.78
C ILE A 45 9.92 -9.03 4.89
N ASN A 46 10.65 -10.14 5.09
CA ASN A 46 11.75 -10.16 6.06
C ASN A 46 12.83 -9.15 5.70
N ARG A 47 13.19 -9.07 4.43
CA ARG A 47 14.19 -8.12 3.95
C ARG A 47 13.76 -6.68 4.19
N TYR A 48 12.51 -6.33 3.88
CA TYR A 48 11.95 -5.02 4.18
C TYR A 48 12.08 -4.71 5.67
N ASN A 49 11.70 -5.67 6.52
CA ASN A 49 11.66 -5.53 7.97
C ASN A 49 13.04 -5.55 8.66
N THR A 50 14.11 -5.90 7.95
CA THR A 50 15.48 -5.95 8.49
C THR A 50 16.39 -4.90 7.89
N GLU A 51 16.26 -4.60 6.58
CA GLU A 51 17.20 -3.75 5.87
C GLU A 51 16.66 -2.32 5.63
N PHE A 52 15.36 -2.14 5.54
CA PHE A 52 14.75 -0.85 5.14
C PHE A 52 13.98 -0.18 6.28
N ASN A 53 13.01 -0.85 6.84
CA ASN A 53 12.17 -0.31 7.92
C ASN A 53 12.16 -1.29 9.08
N VAL A 54 13.20 -1.18 9.90
CA VAL A 54 13.52 -2.19 10.92
C VAL A 54 12.36 -2.41 11.92
N GLN A 55 11.94 -3.68 12.04
CA GLN A 55 10.88 -4.14 12.95
C GLN A 55 9.55 -3.37 12.81
N SER A 56 9.29 -2.86 11.62
CA SER A 56 8.09 -2.06 11.33
C SER A 56 6.84 -2.89 11.04
N LEU A 57 7.01 -4.17 10.71
CA LEU A 57 5.93 -5.11 10.42
C LEU A 57 5.98 -6.30 11.38
N VAL A 58 4.87 -6.59 12.03
CA VAL A 58 4.73 -7.72 12.98
C VAL A 58 3.70 -8.71 12.46
N HIS A 59 4.05 -10.01 12.51
CA HIS A 59 3.08 -11.05 12.16
C HIS A 59 1.99 -11.14 13.24
N ASN A 60 0.74 -11.03 12.82
CA ASN A 60 -0.42 -11.14 13.68
C ASN A 60 -1.28 -12.33 13.26
N ALA A 61 -1.37 -13.33 14.12
CA ALA A 61 -2.10 -14.57 13.85
C ALA A 61 -3.61 -14.36 13.74
N ALA A 62 -4.18 -13.40 14.47
CA ALA A 62 -5.61 -13.11 14.45
C ALA A 62 -6.08 -12.60 13.08
N VAL A 63 -5.26 -11.80 12.43
CA VAL A 63 -5.54 -11.30 11.06
C VAL A 63 -4.85 -12.12 9.97
N LYS A 64 -4.12 -13.15 10.33
CA LYS A 64 -3.38 -14.06 9.41
C LYS A 64 -2.50 -13.29 8.42
N GLY A 65 -1.69 -12.35 8.93
CA GLY A 65 -0.84 -11.51 8.10
C GLY A 65 0.09 -10.63 8.92
N TYR A 66 0.82 -9.77 8.22
CA TYR A 66 1.68 -8.78 8.83
C TYR A 66 0.92 -7.47 9.00
N VAL A 67 1.07 -6.84 10.15
CA VAL A 67 0.48 -5.53 10.46
C VAL A 67 1.59 -4.52 10.76
N PRO A 68 1.44 -3.26 10.33
CA PRO A 68 2.38 -2.22 10.69
C PRO A 68 2.29 -1.91 12.19
N VAL A 69 3.44 -1.63 12.79
CA VAL A 69 3.50 -1.15 14.18
C VAL A 69 2.92 0.26 14.30
N THR A 70 2.56 0.65 15.52
CA THR A 70 2.16 2.03 15.81
C THR A 70 3.29 2.99 15.44
N GLY A 71 2.96 4.05 14.69
CA GLY A 71 3.97 5.00 14.22
C GLY A 71 4.69 4.57 12.94
N PHE A 72 4.19 3.54 12.23
CA PHE A 72 4.74 3.14 10.93
C PHE A 72 4.82 4.34 9.96
N CYS A 73 6.01 4.59 9.45
CA CYS A 73 6.27 5.61 8.44
C CYS A 73 6.88 4.96 7.19
N PRO A 74 6.41 5.29 5.98
CA PRO A 74 7.04 4.87 4.75
C PRO A 74 8.48 5.38 4.62
N VAL A 75 9.37 4.57 4.03
CA VAL A 75 10.78 4.89 3.78
C VAL A 75 11.19 4.72 2.31
N LEU A 76 10.45 3.94 1.54
CA LEU A 76 10.69 3.67 0.11
C LEU A 76 9.70 4.40 -0.80
N THR A 77 8.61 4.92 -0.23
CA THR A 77 7.54 5.64 -0.95
C THR A 77 7.34 7.01 -0.33
N SER A 78 6.63 7.88 -1.02
CA SER A 78 6.36 9.23 -0.53
C SER A 78 5.34 9.28 0.61
N GLY A 79 4.59 8.20 0.84
CA GLY A 79 3.46 8.17 1.75
C GLY A 79 2.21 8.87 1.21
N HIS A 80 2.18 9.25 -0.07
CA HIS A 80 1.00 9.82 -0.70
C HIS A 80 0.04 8.75 -1.19
N VAL A 81 -1.26 8.95 -0.96
CA VAL A 81 -2.31 8.00 -1.35
C VAL A 81 -2.34 7.73 -2.85
N ASN A 82 -1.88 8.69 -3.66
CA ASN A 82 -1.84 8.55 -5.12
C ASN A 82 -0.96 7.40 -5.59
N GLU A 83 0.16 7.10 -4.91
CA GLU A 83 1.00 5.94 -5.22
C GLU A 83 0.23 4.63 -5.02
N TYR A 84 -0.51 4.54 -3.92
CA TYR A 84 -1.33 3.38 -3.62
C TYR A 84 -2.50 3.22 -4.61
N LEU A 85 -3.22 4.30 -4.91
CA LEU A 85 -4.33 4.27 -5.87
C LEU A 85 -3.86 3.93 -7.29
N SER A 86 -2.71 4.45 -7.71
CA SER A 86 -2.08 4.10 -8.98
C SER A 86 -1.71 2.61 -9.04
N MET A 87 -1.18 2.08 -7.95
CA MET A 87 -0.87 0.66 -7.81
C MET A 87 -2.13 -0.20 -7.94
N LEU A 88 -3.26 0.19 -7.33
CA LEU A 88 -4.53 -0.53 -7.46
C LEU A 88 -5.12 -0.45 -8.87
N ALA A 89 -5.08 0.71 -9.47
CA ALA A 89 -5.64 0.93 -10.82
C ALA A 89 -4.96 0.07 -11.89
N SER A 90 -3.69 -0.26 -11.71
CA SER A 90 -2.93 -1.07 -12.64
C SER A 90 -3.22 -2.56 -12.57
N GLN A 91 -3.85 -3.04 -11.51
CA GLN A 91 -4.22 -4.46 -11.39
C GLN A 91 -5.26 -4.92 -12.43
N GLY A 92 -5.89 -3.98 -13.13
CA GLY A 92 -6.91 -4.26 -14.16
C GLY A 92 -6.39 -4.82 -15.49
N GLY A 93 -5.10 -5.17 -15.62
CA GLY A 93 -4.59 -5.80 -16.84
C GLY A 93 -3.14 -5.49 -17.24
N GLN A 94 -2.40 -4.73 -16.45
CA GLN A 94 -0.98 -4.49 -16.71
C GLN A 94 -0.11 -5.06 -15.59
N PRO A 95 1.09 -5.61 -15.89
CA PRO A 95 2.02 -6.05 -14.87
C PRO A 95 2.36 -4.88 -13.92
N MET A 96 2.29 -5.12 -12.62
CA MET A 96 2.60 -4.14 -11.56
C MET A 96 3.93 -3.41 -11.79
N ALA A 97 4.91 -4.08 -12.42
CA ALA A 97 6.20 -3.50 -12.76
C ALA A 97 6.09 -2.21 -13.60
N GLN A 98 5.13 -2.14 -14.53
CA GLN A 98 4.98 -0.99 -15.42
C GLN A 98 4.36 0.25 -14.76
N VAL A 99 3.66 0.06 -13.66
CA VAL A 99 2.94 1.14 -12.97
C VAL A 99 3.78 1.82 -11.90
N LEU A 100 4.65 1.06 -11.29
CA LEU A 100 5.61 1.59 -10.31
C LEU A 100 6.82 2.26 -11.00
N GLU A 101 6.97 2.07 -12.31
CA GLU A 101 7.87 2.86 -13.16
C GLU A 101 7.18 4.16 -13.52
N ALA A 102 7.61 5.26 -12.91
CA ALA A 102 7.26 6.58 -13.40
C ALA A 102 7.81 6.69 -14.82
N HIS A 103 6.93 6.61 -15.84
CA HIS A 103 7.35 6.87 -17.21
C HIS A 103 7.85 8.32 -17.32
N PRO A 104 9.12 8.55 -17.67
CA PRO A 104 9.58 9.88 -17.98
C PRO A 104 8.85 10.32 -19.27
N GLY A 105 7.88 11.23 -19.15
CA GLY A 105 7.15 11.79 -20.27
C GLY A 105 5.63 11.73 -20.20
N VAL A 106 5.04 11.03 -19.25
CA VAL A 106 3.61 11.15 -18.95
C VAL A 106 3.45 12.13 -17.80
N ALA A 107 3.07 13.34 -18.09
CA ALA A 107 2.57 14.27 -17.08
C ALA A 107 1.22 13.71 -16.58
N THR A 108 1.28 12.88 -15.56
CA THR A 108 0.09 12.57 -14.78
C THR A 108 -0.34 13.89 -14.16
N VAL A 109 -1.55 14.36 -14.47
CA VAL A 109 -2.14 15.48 -13.74
C VAL A 109 -2.21 15.02 -12.28
N GLN A 110 -1.24 15.45 -11.50
CA GLN A 110 -1.26 15.21 -10.07
C GLN A 110 -2.45 15.99 -9.52
N LEU A 111 -3.47 15.27 -9.11
CA LEU A 111 -4.51 15.86 -8.27
C LEU A 111 -3.81 16.50 -7.07
N PRO A 112 -4.25 17.70 -6.66
CA PRO A 112 -3.64 18.37 -5.53
C PRO A 112 -3.53 17.43 -4.34
N ASP A 113 -2.34 17.39 -3.75
CA ASP A 113 -1.99 16.53 -2.63
C ASP A 113 -2.95 16.83 -1.47
N ARG A 114 -3.91 15.96 -1.29
CA ARG A 114 -4.78 16.01 -0.11
C ARG A 114 -4.16 15.14 0.95
N ALA A 115 -3.94 15.70 2.12
CA ALA A 115 -3.54 14.95 3.30
C ALA A 115 -4.65 13.94 3.63
N VAL A 116 -4.48 12.70 3.21
CA VAL A 116 -5.40 11.60 3.48
C VAL A 116 -4.86 10.81 4.65
N ARG A 117 -5.69 10.57 5.65
CA ARG A 117 -5.31 9.75 6.81
C ARG A 117 -5.39 8.27 6.47
N PRO A 118 -4.31 7.49 6.68
CA PRO A 118 -4.28 6.06 6.37
C PRO A 118 -5.40 5.25 7.03
N GLU A 119 -5.83 5.64 8.24
CA GLU A 119 -6.89 4.96 8.97
C GLU A 119 -8.22 4.99 8.22
N VAL A 120 -8.53 6.11 7.56
CA VAL A 120 -9.76 6.26 6.76
C VAL A 120 -9.70 5.34 5.53
N VAL A 121 -8.56 5.30 4.84
CA VAL A 121 -8.37 4.42 3.67
C VAL A 121 -8.45 2.95 4.07
N ARG A 122 -7.85 2.57 5.21
CA ARG A 122 -7.90 1.20 5.73
C ARG A 122 -9.33 0.71 5.94
N GLU A 123 -10.19 1.52 6.56
CA GLU A 123 -11.59 1.15 6.76
C GLU A 123 -12.37 1.07 5.44
N LEU A 124 -12.11 1.98 4.50
CA LEU A 124 -12.70 1.93 3.16
C LEU A 124 -12.29 0.65 2.41
N VAL A 125 -11.01 0.34 2.36
CA VAL A 125 -10.49 -0.87 1.69
C VAL A 125 -11.05 -2.14 2.35
N LYS A 126 -11.10 -2.18 3.67
CA LYS A 126 -11.69 -3.29 4.42
C LYS A 126 -13.15 -3.49 4.07
N ALA A 127 -13.95 -2.42 4.07
CA ALA A 127 -15.36 -2.48 3.72
C ALA A 127 -15.59 -2.95 2.28
N CYS A 128 -14.81 -2.45 1.32
CA CYS A 128 -14.87 -2.90 -0.08
C CYS A 128 -14.57 -4.40 -0.20
N ARG A 129 -13.57 -4.91 0.53
CA ARG A 129 -13.18 -6.34 0.48
C ARG A 129 -14.19 -7.27 1.15
N THR A 130 -14.83 -6.80 2.21
CA THR A 130 -15.81 -7.60 2.98
C THR A 130 -17.25 -7.40 2.52
N GLY A 131 -17.50 -6.47 1.59
CA GLY A 131 -18.86 -6.10 1.18
C GLY A 131 -19.68 -5.47 2.31
N SER A 132 -19.01 -4.84 3.27
CA SER A 132 -19.65 -4.23 4.44
C SER A 132 -20.02 -2.76 4.17
N SER A 133 -21.10 -2.28 4.81
CA SER A 133 -21.43 -0.86 4.81
C SER A 133 -20.53 -0.08 5.77
N LEU A 134 -20.27 1.18 5.43
CA LEU A 134 -19.56 2.13 6.28
C LEU A 134 -20.47 3.30 6.61
N LYS A 135 -20.40 3.76 7.85
CA LYS A 135 -20.96 5.03 8.26
C LYS A 135 -19.85 6.08 8.24
N THR A 136 -20.02 7.14 7.45
CA THR A 136 -19.02 8.18 7.28
C THR A 136 -19.57 9.54 7.71
N LEU A 137 -18.74 10.31 8.40
CA LEU A 137 -18.98 11.73 8.60
C LEU A 137 -18.29 12.50 7.48
N TYR A 138 -19.06 13.21 6.70
CA TYR A 138 -18.59 13.95 5.54
C TYR A 138 -18.85 15.43 5.69
N ALA A 139 -17.84 16.25 5.46
CA ALA A 139 -17.95 17.69 5.37
C ALA A 139 -17.55 18.15 3.95
N SER A 140 -18.44 18.84 3.26
CA SER A 140 -18.14 19.41 1.94
C SER A 140 -17.56 20.82 2.06
N MET A 141 -16.89 21.29 1.01
CA MET A 141 -16.41 22.68 0.97
C MET A 141 -17.54 23.71 0.95
N SER A 142 -18.73 23.31 0.50
CA SER A 142 -19.94 24.16 0.45
C SER A 142 -20.78 24.10 1.74
N SER A 143 -20.54 23.10 2.60
CA SER A 143 -21.23 22.96 3.88
C SER A 143 -20.25 22.45 4.92
N PRO A 144 -19.75 23.32 5.82
CA PRO A 144 -18.79 22.93 6.85
C PRO A 144 -19.43 22.08 7.97
N ILE A 145 -20.75 21.86 7.97
CA ILE A 145 -21.42 21.00 8.93
C ILE A 145 -21.28 19.55 8.47
N PRO A 146 -20.75 18.63 9.29
CA PRO A 146 -20.65 17.22 8.95
C PRO A 146 -22.02 16.60 8.70
N HIS A 147 -22.16 15.84 7.62
CA HIS A 147 -23.34 15.04 7.28
C HIS A 147 -23.00 13.55 7.44
N GLU A 148 -23.97 12.77 7.95
CA GLU A 148 -23.90 11.30 7.98
C GLU A 148 -24.33 10.68 6.66
#